data_9a0de1df5a9749e029c67893743498fe
#
_entry.id   9a0de1df5a9749e029c67893743498fe
#
_cell.length_a   1.000
_cell.length_b   1.000
_cell.length_c   1.000
_cell.angle_alpha   90.00
_cell.angle_beta   90.00
_cell.angle_gamma   90.00
#
_symmetry.space_group_name_H-M   'P 1'
#
loop_
_entity.id
_entity.type
_entity.pdbx_description
1 polymer ?
#
loop_
_entity_poly.entity_id
_entity_poly.type
_entity_poly.pdbx_seq_one_letter_code
_entity_poly.pdbx_strand_id
1 'polypeptide(L)'
;MTMTKAKINLTNYNNHKMGWTENATNIFFDENKVSFDTIITTFGDIVTREFEQVESIKDYGNSIYIYARNTLNDDKYRIVIYK
;
A
#
# COMPACT_ATOMS: atom_id res chain seq x y z
N MET A 1 11.40 -4.62 4.96
CA MET A 1 10.84 -5.96 4.71
C MET A 1 10.35 -6.05 3.27
N THR A 2 10.50 -7.19 2.65
CA THR A 2 10.05 -7.40 1.27
C THR A 2 9.11 -8.61 1.21
N MET A 3 8.15 -8.54 0.30
CA MET A 3 7.23 -9.65 0.00
C MET A 3 7.06 -9.75 -1.51
N THR A 4 6.98 -10.97 -2.03
CA THR A 4 6.85 -11.19 -3.46
C THR A 4 5.47 -10.80 -3.98
N LYS A 5 4.42 -11.13 -3.22
CA LYS A 5 3.04 -10.97 -3.65
C LYS A 5 2.09 -10.99 -2.45
N ALA A 6 1.06 -10.14 -2.49
CA ALA A 6 0.01 -10.12 -1.47
C ALA A 6 -1.20 -9.35 -1.99
N LYS A 7 -2.33 -9.50 -1.30
CA LYS A 7 -3.46 -8.57 -1.46
C LYS A 7 -3.23 -7.38 -0.56
N ILE A 8 -3.48 -6.18 -1.08
CA ILE A 8 -3.32 -4.93 -0.35
C ILE A 8 -4.63 -4.16 -0.42
N ASN A 9 -5.13 -3.76 0.75
CA ASN A 9 -6.25 -2.83 0.85
C ASN A 9 -5.73 -1.43 1.08
N LEU A 10 -6.18 -0.48 0.27
CA LEU A 10 -5.81 0.92 0.37
C LEU A 10 -7.04 1.73 0.77
N THR A 11 -6.91 2.57 1.78
CA THR A 11 -7.96 3.50 2.19
C THR A 11 -7.40 4.91 2.22
N ASN A 12 -7.99 5.81 1.42
CA ASN A 12 -7.59 7.21 1.36
C ASN A 12 -8.39 8.00 2.40
N TYR A 13 -7.71 8.51 3.42
CA TYR A 13 -8.36 9.28 4.50
C TYR A 13 -8.69 10.71 4.12
N ASN A 14 -8.07 11.25 3.06
CA ASN A 14 -8.35 12.60 2.58
C ASN A 14 -9.55 12.64 1.62
N ASN A 15 -10.02 11.49 1.15
CA ASN A 15 -11.14 11.39 0.22
C ASN A 15 -12.24 10.50 0.80
N HIS A 16 -12.88 10.96 1.90
CA HIS A 16 -14.01 10.30 2.56
C HIS A 16 -13.76 8.82 2.89
N LYS A 17 -12.50 8.45 3.15
CA LYS A 17 -12.10 7.08 3.46
C LYS A 17 -12.48 6.08 2.36
N MET A 18 -12.40 6.50 1.12
CA MET A 18 -12.60 5.58 0.00
C MET A 18 -11.51 4.54 -0.03
N GLY A 19 -11.92 3.27 -0.09
CA GLY A 19 -11.00 2.14 -0.05
C GLY A 19 -11.22 1.16 -1.18
N TRP A 20 -10.16 0.44 -1.54
CA TRP A 20 -10.21 -0.64 -2.54
C TRP A 20 -9.11 -1.65 -2.27
N THR A 21 -9.23 -2.81 -2.90
CA THR A 21 -8.25 -3.89 -2.74
C THR A 21 -7.59 -4.18 -4.08
N GLU A 22 -6.28 -4.35 -4.06
CA GLU A 22 -5.46 -4.67 -5.23
C GLU A 22 -4.60 -5.90 -4.96
N ASN A 23 -4.25 -6.61 -6.03
CA ASN A 23 -3.20 -7.62 -5.98
C ASN A 23 -1.88 -6.92 -6.27
N ALA A 24 -0.90 -7.10 -5.39
CA ALA A 24 0.38 -6.43 -5.48
C ALA A 24 1.54 -7.41 -5.57
N THR A 25 2.61 -6.98 -6.24
CA THR A 25 3.87 -7.70 -6.33
C THR A 25 5.01 -6.76 -5.99
N ASN A 26 6.21 -7.31 -5.76
CA ASN A 26 7.41 -6.53 -5.44
C ASN A 26 7.16 -5.55 -4.29
N ILE A 27 6.61 -6.06 -3.19
CA ILE A 27 6.23 -5.26 -2.05
C ILE A 27 7.44 -5.00 -1.18
N PHE A 28 7.69 -3.73 -0.88
CA PHE A 28 8.73 -3.28 0.04
C PHE A 28 8.12 -2.32 1.04
N PHE A 29 8.48 -2.46 2.32
CA PHE A 29 8.14 -1.47 3.33
C PHE A 29 9.17 -1.46 4.45
N ASP A 30 9.42 -0.27 4.98
CA ASP A 30 10.21 -0.05 6.18
C ASP A 30 9.64 1.16 6.94
N GLU A 31 10.35 1.67 7.92
CA GLU A 31 9.89 2.80 8.71
C GLU A 31 9.85 4.13 7.94
N ASN A 32 10.37 4.18 6.72
CA ASN A 32 10.45 5.40 5.91
C ASN A 32 9.52 5.41 4.72
N LYS A 33 9.30 4.25 4.10
CA LYS A 33 8.52 4.19 2.85
C LYS A 33 7.84 2.85 2.64
N VAL A 34 6.87 2.85 1.74
CA VAL A 34 6.19 1.65 1.22
C VAL A 34 6.15 1.76 -0.29
N SER A 35 6.46 0.68 -0.99
CA SER A 35 6.29 0.62 -2.44
C SER A 35 5.83 -0.76 -2.88
N PHE A 36 5.04 -0.82 -3.93
CA PHE A 36 4.59 -2.08 -4.53
C PHE A 36 4.07 -1.82 -5.94
N ASP A 37 4.04 -2.88 -6.75
CA ASP A 37 3.52 -2.85 -8.10
C ASP A 37 2.13 -3.46 -8.14
N THR A 38 1.22 -2.85 -8.90
CA THR A 38 -0.13 -3.37 -9.13
C THR A 38 -0.47 -3.40 -10.61
N ILE A 39 -1.33 -4.32 -11.00
CA ILE A 39 -1.86 -4.39 -12.36
C ILE A 39 -3.23 -3.72 -12.36
N ILE A 40 -3.36 -2.62 -13.10
CA ILE A 40 -4.57 -1.78 -13.07
C ILE A 40 -5.49 -1.93 -14.26
N THR A 41 -5.08 -2.68 -15.30
CA THR A 41 -5.89 -2.87 -16.51
C THR A 41 -5.95 -4.33 -16.92
N THR A 42 -6.92 -4.66 -17.78
CA THR A 42 -7.02 -5.99 -18.38
C THR A 42 -5.89 -6.29 -19.36
N PHE A 43 -5.16 -5.26 -19.78
CA PHE A 43 -4.00 -5.41 -20.67
C PHE A 43 -2.69 -5.64 -19.92
N GLY A 44 -2.73 -5.63 -18.59
CA GLY A 44 -1.55 -5.90 -17.77
C GLY A 44 -0.65 -4.70 -17.52
N ASP A 45 -1.17 -3.48 -17.66
CA ASP A 45 -0.39 -2.29 -17.32
C ASP A 45 -0.04 -2.30 -15.84
N ILE A 46 1.25 -2.08 -15.54
CA ILE A 46 1.77 -2.10 -14.19
C ILE A 46 1.97 -0.67 -13.71
N VAL A 47 1.47 -0.37 -12.51
CA VAL A 47 1.69 0.90 -11.84
C VAL A 47 2.42 0.63 -10.53
N THR A 48 3.51 1.37 -10.32
CA THR A 48 4.21 1.36 -9.03
C THR A 48 3.59 2.42 -8.13
N ARG A 49 3.10 1.97 -6.97
CA ARG A 49 2.57 2.87 -5.95
C ARG A 49 3.62 3.08 -4.88
N GLU A 50 3.83 4.33 -4.52
CA GLU A 50 4.83 4.72 -3.52
C GLU A 50 4.21 5.59 -2.45
N PHE A 51 4.60 5.32 -1.21
CA PHE A 51 4.16 6.07 -0.04
C PHE A 51 5.38 6.40 0.81
N GLU A 52 5.34 7.55 1.45
CA GLU A 52 6.41 8.04 2.32
C GLU A 52 5.83 8.55 3.63
N GLN A 53 6.67 9.07 4.50
CA GLN A 53 6.27 9.59 5.82
C GLN A 53 5.44 8.55 6.57
N VAL A 54 6.00 7.36 6.73
CA VAL A 54 5.35 6.28 7.45
C VAL A 54 5.19 6.68 8.93
N GLU A 55 3.94 6.76 9.39
CA GLU A 55 3.62 7.12 10.77
C GLU A 55 3.68 5.92 11.70
N SER A 56 3.19 4.78 11.23
CA SER A 56 3.17 3.57 12.05
C SER A 56 3.09 2.32 11.18
N ILE A 57 3.63 1.23 11.72
CA ILE A 57 3.53 -0.11 11.15
C ILE A 57 3.12 -1.03 12.28
N LYS A 58 2.02 -1.77 12.10
CA LYS A 58 1.55 -2.76 13.07
C LYS A 58 1.33 -4.10 12.41
N ASP A 59 2.05 -5.10 12.88
CA ASP A 59 1.93 -6.48 12.39
C ASP A 59 1.01 -7.26 13.33
N TYR A 60 -0.12 -7.73 12.79
CA TYR A 60 -1.11 -8.51 13.55
C TYR A 60 -1.01 -10.01 13.28
N GLY A 61 0.07 -10.46 12.64
CA GLY A 61 0.28 -11.87 12.32
C GLY A 61 -0.21 -12.22 10.91
N ASN A 62 -1.49 -12.05 10.63
CA ASN A 62 -2.08 -12.34 9.31
C ASN A 62 -2.24 -11.10 8.43
N SER A 63 -1.99 -9.93 8.98
CA SER A 63 -2.05 -8.68 8.23
C SER A 63 -1.12 -7.63 8.86
N ILE A 64 -0.68 -6.69 8.02
CA ILE A 64 0.18 -5.59 8.44
C ILE A 64 -0.54 -4.29 8.09
N TYR A 65 -0.71 -3.41 9.08
CA TYR A 65 -1.35 -2.10 8.91
C TYR A 65 -0.28 -1.02 8.90
N ILE A 66 -0.25 -0.24 7.82
CA ILE A 66 0.71 0.84 7.63
C ILE A 66 -0.05 2.13 7.36
N TYR A 67 0.32 3.21 8.04
CA TYR A 67 -0.21 4.55 7.79
C TYR A 67 0.91 5.40 7.19
N ALA A 68 0.68 5.91 5.99
CA ALA A 68 1.68 6.66 5.24
C ALA A 68 1.01 7.63 4.26
N ARG A 69 1.80 8.50 3.60
CA ARG A 69 1.31 9.46 2.62
C ARG A 69 1.72 9.05 1.21
N ASN A 70 0.79 9.18 0.28
CA ASN A 70 1.06 8.93 -1.14
C ASN A 70 2.02 10.00 -1.67
N THR A 71 3.05 9.58 -2.42
CA THR A 71 4.07 10.52 -2.92
C THR A 71 3.57 11.46 -4.02
N LEU A 72 2.50 11.08 -4.72
CA LEU A 72 1.98 11.88 -5.83
C LEU A 72 1.05 13.00 -5.37
N ASN A 73 0.17 12.73 -4.42
CA ASN A 73 -0.87 13.68 -4.00
C ASN A 73 -0.80 14.07 -2.52
N ASP A 74 0.14 13.51 -1.78
CA ASP A 74 0.33 13.76 -0.33
C ASP A 74 -0.89 13.36 0.53
N ASP A 75 -1.81 12.59 0.00
CA ASP A 75 -2.94 12.10 0.78
C ASP A 75 -2.51 11.03 1.77
N LYS A 76 -3.13 11.06 2.94
CA LYS A 76 -2.89 10.04 3.96
C LYS A 76 -3.65 8.77 3.62
N TYR A 77 -2.94 7.64 3.65
CA TYR A 77 -3.50 6.32 3.38
C TYR A 77 -3.29 5.37 4.55
N ARG A 78 -4.25 4.47 4.72
CA ARG A 78 -4.05 3.22 5.45
C ARG A 78 -3.79 2.13 4.42
N ILE A 79 -2.68 1.44 4.58
CA ILE A 79 -2.27 0.34 3.70
C ILE A 79 -2.32 -0.94 4.52
N VAL A 80 -3.18 -1.88 4.15
CA VAL A 80 -3.28 -3.18 4.84
C VAL A 80 -2.77 -4.25 3.91
N ILE A 81 -1.69 -4.92 4.33
CA ILE A 81 -1.08 -6.02 3.58
C ILE A 81 -1.57 -7.32 4.20
N TYR A 82 -2.28 -8.14 3.42
CA TYR A 82 -2.76 -9.45 3.87
C TYR A 82 -1.73 -10.52 3.52
N LYS A 83 -1.20 -11.14 4.55
CA LYS A 83 -0.18 -12.20 4.37
C LYS A 83 -0.76 -13.50 3.82
#